data_242cc17477b8f6509988b37d4d087757
#
_entry.id   242cc17477b8f6509988b37d4d087757
#
_cell.length_a   1.000
_cell.length_b   1.000
_cell.length_c   1.000
_cell.angle_alpha   90.00
_cell.angle_beta   90.00
_cell.angle_gamma   90.00
#
_symmetry.space_group_name_H-M   'P 1'
#
loop_
_entity.id
_entity.type
_entity.pdbx_description
1 polymer ?
#
loop_
_entity_poly.entity_id
_entity_poly.type
_entity_poly.pdbx_seq_one_letter_code
_entity_poly.pdbx_strand_id
1 'polypeptide(L)'
;MKKLCSIVLIFLLLTLTACTNEQDAISSQKQQTVKKVTTTVGNHLQTEIPKQIKKPLKIALIMQMSIGTFSSQYIEGVKKQVELFGGSVQVYNSDNDLAKMAANLDTAINSKVDGILIDHGRSEALKPGVEKALQANIPVVAFDNDLRLPGVTIIDQDDYSLAWKSLKTLAEDLNGQGNIAVVWVGGFAPMERRNVIIDAFYKRYPNIKEVARFGTASNNTPLDTQTQVEALLKKYPKEGDLQAIFASWDEFAKGAVKALEQAGRTDIKVYSIDLSNEDLQLMQKENSPWSATAATDPAEVGKVQVRFLYKKIAGEQTPDIYSLEPYLVKKNSLPKENITMDQLSKHINGWGDSKDAYSPWMKKLEKEKK
;
A
#
# COMPACT_ATOMS: atom_id res chain seq x y z
N MET A 1 -63.32 -22.19 35.68
CA MET A 1 -63.86 -23.43 35.10
C MET A 1 -62.71 -24.11 34.40
N LYS A 2 -62.15 -25.12 35.06
CA LYS A 2 -62.27 -26.53 34.66
C LYS A 2 -61.65 -26.77 33.29
N LYS A 3 -60.61 -27.45 33.16
CA LYS A 3 -60.21 -28.88 33.38
C LYS A 3 -59.44 -29.24 32.09
N LEU A 4 -58.53 -30.06 31.88
CA LEU A 4 -58.10 -31.30 32.49
C LEU A 4 -56.80 -31.74 31.75
N CYS A 5 -55.74 -32.05 32.44
CA CYS A 5 -55.27 -33.44 32.62
C CYS A 5 -54.79 -34.11 31.33
N SER A 6 -53.74 -34.66 31.24
CA SER A 6 -52.89 -35.55 32.04
C SER A 6 -52.36 -36.67 31.13
N ILE A 7 -51.11 -37.01 31.38
CA ILE A 7 -50.57 -38.38 31.44
C ILE A 7 -50.43 -39.11 30.08
N VAL A 8 -49.21 -39.49 29.69
CA VAL A 8 -48.65 -40.81 30.03
C VAL A 8 -47.13 -40.81 29.87
N LEU A 9 -46.56 -41.03 31.00
CA LEU A 9 -45.21 -41.54 31.27
C LEU A 9 -45.21 -43.07 30.99
N ILE A 10 -44.02 -43.65 30.83
CA ILE A 10 -43.68 -45.09 30.89
C ILE A 10 -43.57 -45.77 29.53
N PHE A 11 -42.37 -46.05 29.05
CA PHE A 11 -41.69 -47.31 29.26
C PHE A 11 -40.18 -47.15 29.00
N LEU A 12 -39.53 -47.40 30.06
CA LEU A 12 -38.12 -47.58 30.29
C LEU A 12 -37.75 -49.04 29.96
N LEU A 13 -36.51 -49.23 29.62
CA LEU A 13 -35.67 -50.42 29.87
C LEU A 13 -35.46 -51.41 28.71
N LEU A 14 -34.15 -51.54 28.51
CA LEU A 14 -33.38 -52.73 28.19
C LEU A 14 -33.33 -53.18 26.72
N THR A 15 -32.17 -52.85 26.06
CA THR A 15 -31.20 -53.90 25.81
C THR A 15 -29.81 -53.33 25.59
N LEU A 16 -28.97 -53.46 26.59
CA LEU A 16 -27.54 -53.62 26.40
C LEU A 16 -27.32 -54.97 25.75
N THR A 17 -26.69 -54.99 24.59
CA THR A 17 -25.64 -55.96 24.21
C THR A 17 -25.32 -55.80 22.72
N ALA A 18 -24.10 -55.57 22.50
CA ALA A 18 -23.22 -55.95 21.39
C ALA A 18 -22.39 -54.77 20.85
N CYS A 19 -21.40 -54.38 21.61
CA CYS A 19 -20.15 -53.89 21.01
C CYS A 19 -19.47 -55.09 20.37
N THR A 20 -19.44 -55.16 19.05
CA THR A 20 -18.34 -55.82 18.33
C THR A 20 -18.29 -55.31 16.89
N ASN A 21 -17.13 -54.70 16.56
CA ASN A 21 -16.53 -54.73 15.23
C ASN A 21 -17.30 -54.14 14.05
N GLU A 22 -17.46 -52.81 14.04
CA GLU A 22 -17.64 -52.07 12.79
C GLU A 22 -16.42 -51.20 12.39
N GLN A 23 -15.29 -51.40 13.08
CA GLN A 23 -14.04 -50.68 12.72
C GLN A 23 -13.20 -51.41 11.66
N ASP A 24 -13.45 -52.67 11.37
CA ASP A 24 -12.66 -53.45 10.40
C ASP A 24 -13.30 -53.58 9.00
N ALA A 25 -14.52 -53.08 8.79
CA ALA A 25 -15.17 -53.12 7.49
C ALA A 25 -15.05 -51.84 6.64
N ILE A 26 -14.50 -50.75 7.22
CA ILE A 26 -14.29 -49.47 6.48
C ILE A 26 -12.84 -49.32 6.01
N SER A 27 -11.92 -50.19 6.45
CA SER A 27 -10.51 -50.14 6.05
C SER A 27 -10.16 -50.89 4.76
N SER A 28 -11.09 -51.67 4.19
CA SER A 28 -10.78 -52.52 3.02
C SER A 28 -11.41 -52.09 1.69
N GLN A 29 -12.14 -50.95 1.62
CA GLN A 29 -12.72 -50.49 0.35
C GLN A 29 -12.36 -49.04 -0.07
N LYS A 30 -11.27 -48.48 0.39
CA LYS A 30 -10.75 -47.22 -0.14
C LYS A 30 -9.24 -47.21 -0.34
N GLN A 31 -8.67 -48.30 -0.78
CA GLN A 31 -7.42 -48.33 -1.51
C GLN A 31 -7.67 -48.36 -3.02
N GLN A 32 -8.57 -47.54 -3.52
CA GLN A 32 -8.48 -47.13 -4.91
C GLN A 32 -7.51 -45.99 -4.99
N THR A 33 -6.37 -46.30 -5.53
CA THR A 33 -5.32 -45.53 -6.13
C THR A 33 -5.72 -44.07 -6.41
N VAL A 34 -5.57 -43.18 -5.43
CA VAL A 34 -5.33 -41.79 -5.71
C VAL A 34 -3.92 -41.78 -6.31
N LYS A 35 -3.81 -41.90 -7.63
CA LYS A 35 -2.63 -41.47 -8.34
C LYS A 35 -2.42 -40.00 -7.89
N LYS A 36 -1.47 -39.82 -6.99
CA LYS A 36 -0.90 -38.56 -6.66
C LYS A 36 -0.38 -38.00 -7.98
N VAL A 37 -1.20 -37.21 -8.68
CA VAL A 37 -0.71 -36.33 -9.73
C VAL A 37 0.17 -35.33 -8.98
N THR A 38 1.38 -35.73 -8.71
CA THR A 38 2.48 -34.83 -8.41
C THR A 38 2.70 -34.11 -9.73
N THR A 39 1.90 -33.08 -9.97
CA THR A 39 2.32 -32.04 -10.88
C THR A 39 3.57 -31.46 -10.22
N THR A 40 4.70 -32.02 -10.57
CA THR A 40 5.98 -31.39 -10.40
C THR A 40 5.89 -30.13 -11.27
N VAL A 41 5.30 -29.07 -10.74
CA VAL A 41 5.63 -27.72 -11.18
C VAL A 41 7.10 -27.60 -10.80
N GLY A 42 7.95 -28.05 -11.71
CA GLY A 42 9.36 -27.77 -11.67
C GLY A 42 9.47 -26.26 -11.72
N ASN A 43 9.55 -25.63 -10.55
CA ASN A 43 10.14 -24.31 -10.38
C ASN A 43 11.63 -24.46 -10.73
N HIS A 44 11.94 -24.71 -11.99
CA HIS A 44 13.22 -24.33 -12.57
C HIS A 44 13.18 -22.79 -12.54
N LEU A 45 13.69 -22.22 -11.44
CA LEU A 45 13.96 -20.79 -11.35
C LEU A 45 14.75 -20.45 -12.61
N GLN A 46 14.10 -19.76 -13.55
CA GLN A 46 14.71 -19.41 -14.82
C GLN A 46 15.93 -18.54 -14.55
N THR A 47 17.13 -19.09 -14.71
CA THR A 47 18.38 -18.37 -14.49
C THR A 47 18.87 -17.67 -15.75
N GLU A 48 18.44 -18.15 -16.93
CA GLU A 48 18.78 -17.54 -18.21
C GLU A 48 17.88 -16.36 -18.52
N ILE A 49 18.47 -15.29 -19.07
CA ILE A 49 17.73 -14.09 -19.46
C ILE A 49 16.74 -14.46 -20.57
N PRO A 50 15.42 -14.23 -20.37
CA PRO A 50 14.41 -14.53 -21.37
C PRO A 50 14.65 -13.79 -22.69
N LYS A 51 14.33 -14.43 -23.81
CA LYS A 51 14.56 -13.84 -25.14
C LYS A 51 13.89 -12.48 -25.31
N GLN A 52 12.67 -12.32 -24.75
CA GLN A 52 11.89 -11.08 -24.80
C GLN A 52 12.58 -9.91 -24.12
N ILE A 53 13.45 -10.19 -23.12
CA ILE A 53 14.16 -9.21 -22.29
C ILE A 53 15.54 -8.84 -22.84
N LYS A 54 16.07 -9.60 -23.81
CA LYS A 54 17.45 -9.36 -24.34
C LYS A 54 17.58 -8.04 -25.11
N LYS A 55 16.48 -7.51 -25.68
CA LYS A 55 16.45 -6.20 -26.34
C LYS A 55 16.16 -5.08 -25.33
N PRO A 56 16.59 -3.83 -25.59
CA PRO A 56 16.13 -2.69 -24.82
C PRO A 56 14.60 -2.56 -24.91
N LEU A 57 13.94 -2.44 -23.75
CA LEU A 57 12.49 -2.30 -23.67
C LEU A 57 12.10 -0.82 -23.51
N LYS A 58 10.98 -0.43 -24.11
CA LYS A 58 10.35 0.89 -23.97
C LYS A 58 9.18 0.76 -23.02
N ILE A 59 9.24 1.42 -21.88
CA ILE A 59 8.22 1.38 -20.85
C ILE A 59 7.51 2.73 -20.76
N ALA A 60 6.18 2.74 -20.61
CA ALA A 60 5.42 3.92 -20.27
C ALA A 60 5.05 3.87 -18.77
N LEU A 61 5.24 5.00 -18.09
CA LEU A 61 4.71 5.24 -16.76
C LEU A 61 3.61 6.28 -16.85
N ILE A 62 2.37 5.89 -16.59
CA ILE A 62 1.17 6.74 -16.64
C ILE A 62 0.80 7.11 -15.20
N MET A 63 0.94 8.38 -14.86
CA MET A 63 0.70 8.90 -13.51
C MET A 63 -0.56 9.75 -13.47
N GLN A 64 -1.40 9.56 -12.45
CA GLN A 64 -2.52 10.48 -12.19
C GLN A 64 -2.00 11.86 -11.84
N MET A 65 -1.01 11.93 -10.95
CA MET A 65 -0.36 13.18 -10.52
C MET A 65 1.08 12.93 -10.11
N SER A 66 1.89 13.98 -10.05
CA SER A 66 3.26 13.93 -9.55
C SER A 66 3.44 15.10 -8.57
N ILE A 67 3.14 14.86 -7.30
CA ILE A 67 3.17 15.85 -6.23
C ILE A 67 4.18 15.40 -5.18
N GLY A 68 5.03 16.32 -4.75
CA GLY A 68 5.97 16.14 -3.65
C GLY A 68 7.17 15.24 -3.95
N THR A 69 7.95 15.04 -2.91
CA THR A 69 9.22 14.32 -2.96
C THR A 69 9.00 12.80 -3.06
N PHE A 70 7.92 12.27 -2.47
CA PHE A 70 7.55 10.86 -2.61
C PHE A 70 7.41 10.46 -4.09
N SER A 71 6.60 11.21 -4.87
CA SER A 71 6.41 10.94 -6.31
C SER A 71 7.72 11.00 -7.09
N SER A 72 8.58 11.98 -6.77
CA SER A 72 9.89 12.10 -7.42
C SER A 72 10.79 10.90 -7.14
N GLN A 73 10.84 10.42 -5.90
CA GLN A 73 11.63 9.24 -5.51
C GLN A 73 11.05 7.94 -6.09
N TYR A 74 9.74 7.82 -6.19
CA TYR A 74 9.08 6.71 -6.88
C TYR A 74 9.45 6.67 -8.36
N ILE A 75 9.35 7.81 -9.08
CA ILE A 75 9.74 7.92 -10.49
C ILE A 75 11.22 7.57 -10.66
N GLU A 76 12.09 8.05 -9.76
CA GLU A 76 13.52 7.71 -9.78
C GLU A 76 13.74 6.21 -9.62
N GLY A 77 13.03 5.55 -8.70
CA GLY A 77 13.05 4.11 -8.52
C GLY A 77 12.68 3.35 -9.79
N VAL A 78 11.59 3.78 -10.46
CA VAL A 78 11.15 3.23 -11.76
C VAL A 78 12.25 3.39 -12.81
N LYS A 79 12.74 4.62 -13.01
CA LYS A 79 13.78 4.94 -14.00
C LYS A 79 15.03 4.10 -13.78
N LYS A 80 15.54 4.12 -12.56
CA LYS A 80 16.75 3.40 -12.18
C LYS A 80 16.65 1.90 -12.43
N GLN A 81 15.51 1.27 -12.10
CA GLN A 81 15.33 -0.16 -12.33
C GLN A 81 15.21 -0.50 -13.82
N VAL A 82 14.50 0.35 -14.60
CA VAL A 82 14.41 0.15 -16.07
C VAL A 82 15.76 0.32 -16.73
N GLU A 83 16.56 1.33 -16.33
CA GLU A 83 17.91 1.57 -16.82
C GLU A 83 18.85 0.41 -16.47
N LEU A 84 18.81 -0.11 -15.25
CA LEU A 84 19.57 -1.29 -14.83
C LEU A 84 19.26 -2.53 -15.68
N PHE A 85 18.06 -2.61 -16.23
CA PHE A 85 17.64 -3.66 -17.15
C PHE A 85 17.91 -3.31 -18.63
N GLY A 86 18.55 -2.16 -18.90
CA GLY A 86 18.91 -1.69 -20.23
C GLY A 86 17.77 -1.19 -21.08
N GLY A 87 16.64 -0.81 -20.45
CA GLY A 87 15.47 -0.22 -21.09
C GLY A 87 15.41 1.30 -20.97
N SER A 88 14.29 1.87 -21.41
CA SER A 88 13.96 3.30 -21.25
C SER A 88 12.52 3.46 -20.77
N VAL A 89 12.25 4.54 -20.04
CA VAL A 89 10.91 4.85 -19.56
C VAL A 89 10.49 6.27 -19.95
N GLN A 90 9.28 6.37 -20.52
CA GLN A 90 8.61 7.64 -20.77
C GLN A 90 7.57 7.85 -19.68
N VAL A 91 7.65 8.99 -18.97
CA VAL A 91 6.69 9.37 -17.93
C VAL A 91 5.64 10.30 -18.50
N TYR A 92 4.37 10.01 -18.23
CA TYR A 92 3.21 10.81 -18.59
C TYR A 92 2.50 11.28 -17.33
N ASN A 93 2.62 12.55 -16.99
CA ASN A 93 1.89 13.17 -15.89
C ASN A 93 0.52 13.67 -16.36
N SER A 94 -0.53 13.33 -15.63
CA SER A 94 -1.91 13.70 -15.99
C SER A 94 -2.46 14.87 -15.18
N ASP A 95 -1.67 15.46 -14.29
CA ASP A 95 -2.02 16.65 -13.50
C ASP A 95 -3.36 16.52 -12.75
N ASN A 96 -3.63 15.31 -12.23
CA ASN A 96 -4.85 14.92 -11.54
C ASN A 96 -6.12 14.96 -12.42
N ASP A 97 -5.96 14.94 -13.75
CA ASP A 97 -7.05 14.84 -14.73
C ASP A 97 -7.17 13.42 -15.25
N LEU A 98 -8.27 12.73 -14.91
CA LEU A 98 -8.52 11.34 -15.31
C LEU A 98 -8.76 11.19 -16.83
N ALA A 99 -9.32 12.21 -17.51
CA ALA A 99 -9.49 12.18 -18.96
C ALA A 99 -8.13 12.29 -19.65
N LYS A 100 -7.25 13.16 -19.16
CA LYS A 100 -5.85 13.27 -19.61
C LYS A 100 -5.09 11.97 -19.34
N MET A 101 -5.34 11.32 -18.20
CA MET A 101 -4.71 10.04 -17.85
C MET A 101 -5.11 8.93 -18.85
N ALA A 102 -6.39 8.85 -19.20
CA ALA A 102 -6.86 7.91 -20.21
C ALA A 102 -6.26 8.21 -21.60
N ALA A 103 -6.16 9.48 -21.98
CA ALA A 103 -5.52 9.90 -23.25
C ALA A 103 -4.01 9.58 -23.27
N ASN A 104 -3.31 9.74 -22.14
CA ASN A 104 -1.91 9.36 -21.98
C ASN A 104 -1.72 7.85 -22.16
N LEU A 105 -2.62 7.05 -21.58
CA LEU A 105 -2.63 5.60 -21.75
C LEU A 105 -2.82 5.19 -23.23
N ASP A 106 -3.76 5.79 -23.93
CA ASP A 106 -3.95 5.58 -25.38
C ASP A 106 -2.70 5.98 -26.19
N THR A 107 -2.06 7.09 -25.82
CA THR A 107 -0.82 7.55 -26.45
C THR A 107 0.30 6.51 -26.27
N ALA A 108 0.46 5.96 -25.08
CA ALA A 108 1.43 4.91 -24.81
C ALA A 108 1.19 3.65 -25.65
N ILE A 109 -0.07 3.20 -25.73
CA ILE A 109 -0.47 2.03 -26.52
C ILE A 109 -0.15 2.27 -28.02
N ASN A 110 -0.52 3.44 -28.56
CA ASN A 110 -0.27 3.80 -29.94
C ASN A 110 1.23 3.92 -30.27
N SER A 111 2.05 4.27 -29.26
CA SER A 111 3.52 4.34 -29.37
C SER A 111 4.18 2.95 -29.34
N LYS A 112 3.39 1.87 -29.20
CA LYS A 112 3.85 0.47 -29.21
C LYS A 112 4.94 0.24 -28.16
N VAL A 113 4.70 0.69 -26.92
CA VAL A 113 5.61 0.38 -25.79
C VAL A 113 5.59 -1.10 -25.49
N ASP A 114 6.65 -1.63 -24.87
CA ASP A 114 6.76 -3.04 -24.50
C ASP A 114 6.01 -3.37 -23.20
N GLY A 115 5.68 -2.35 -22.38
CA GLY A 115 4.92 -2.50 -21.15
C GLY A 115 4.48 -1.16 -20.54
N ILE A 116 3.45 -1.21 -19.71
CA ILE A 116 2.83 -0.03 -19.10
C ILE A 116 2.83 -0.19 -17.57
N LEU A 117 3.31 0.84 -16.89
CA LEU A 117 3.15 1.07 -15.46
C LEU A 117 2.08 2.14 -15.26
N ILE A 118 1.18 1.93 -14.31
CA ILE A 118 0.14 2.90 -13.93
C ILE A 118 0.35 3.26 -12.48
N ASP A 119 0.28 4.55 -12.17
CA ASP A 119 0.31 5.09 -10.82
C ASP A 119 -1.01 5.77 -10.49
N HIS A 120 -1.73 5.27 -9.49
CA HIS A 120 -3.07 5.71 -9.09
C HIS A 120 -4.11 5.61 -10.24
N GLY A 121 -5.04 6.55 -10.31
CA GLY A 121 -6.15 6.55 -11.25
C GLY A 121 -7.36 5.77 -10.76
N ARG A 122 -8.49 5.95 -11.42
CA ARG A 122 -9.74 5.25 -11.13
C ARG A 122 -10.02 4.18 -12.17
N SER A 123 -10.49 3.03 -11.72
CA SER A 123 -10.86 1.90 -12.58
C SER A 123 -11.80 2.30 -13.71
N GLU A 124 -12.81 3.12 -13.43
CA GLU A 124 -13.80 3.52 -14.42
C GLU A 124 -13.17 4.27 -15.60
N ALA A 125 -12.17 5.10 -15.33
CA ALA A 125 -11.48 5.88 -16.36
C ALA A 125 -10.44 5.05 -17.14
N LEU A 126 -9.80 4.09 -16.48
CA LEU A 126 -8.63 3.39 -17.03
C LEU A 126 -8.96 2.03 -17.64
N LYS A 127 -10.02 1.37 -17.17
CA LYS A 127 -10.38 0.01 -17.61
C LYS A 127 -10.42 -0.16 -19.12
N PRO A 128 -11.11 0.71 -19.91
CA PRO A 128 -11.16 0.54 -21.37
C PRO A 128 -9.77 0.57 -22.04
N GLY A 129 -8.92 1.51 -21.62
CA GLY A 129 -7.56 1.62 -22.13
C GLY A 129 -6.68 0.44 -21.73
N VAL A 130 -6.81 -0.05 -20.48
CA VAL A 130 -6.04 -1.21 -20.02
C VAL A 130 -6.47 -2.49 -20.75
N GLU A 131 -7.78 -2.71 -20.96
CA GLU A 131 -8.27 -3.82 -21.78
C GLU A 131 -7.70 -3.78 -23.20
N LYS A 132 -7.64 -2.58 -23.82
CA LYS A 132 -7.02 -2.37 -25.13
C LYS A 132 -5.51 -2.68 -25.11
N ALA A 133 -4.79 -2.29 -24.07
CA ALA A 133 -3.36 -2.63 -23.91
C ALA A 133 -3.16 -4.15 -23.83
N LEU A 134 -3.96 -4.85 -23.01
CA LEU A 134 -3.90 -6.31 -22.86
C LEU A 134 -4.23 -7.02 -24.18
N GLN A 135 -5.24 -6.56 -24.94
CA GLN A 135 -5.56 -7.08 -26.29
C GLN A 135 -4.42 -6.87 -27.29
N ALA A 136 -3.65 -5.80 -27.12
CA ALA A 136 -2.44 -5.54 -27.92
C ALA A 136 -1.21 -6.30 -27.41
N ASN A 137 -1.36 -7.22 -26.42
CA ASN A 137 -0.28 -7.94 -25.74
C ASN A 137 0.73 -7.03 -25.05
N ILE A 138 0.31 -5.87 -24.57
CA ILE A 138 1.13 -4.96 -23.77
C ILE A 138 0.79 -5.23 -22.29
N PRO A 139 1.69 -5.83 -21.50
CA PRO A 139 1.44 -6.10 -20.09
C PRO A 139 1.36 -4.83 -19.26
N VAL A 140 0.53 -4.88 -18.22
CA VAL A 140 0.24 -3.76 -17.32
C VAL A 140 0.49 -4.16 -15.87
N VAL A 141 1.13 -3.27 -15.11
CA VAL A 141 1.26 -3.33 -13.65
C VAL A 141 0.82 -1.98 -13.08
N ALA A 142 -0.16 -1.99 -12.18
CA ALA A 142 -0.69 -0.79 -11.55
C ALA A 142 -0.19 -0.66 -10.10
N PHE A 143 0.01 0.56 -9.64
CA PHE A 143 0.35 0.90 -8.26
C PHE A 143 -0.77 1.75 -7.65
N ASP A 144 -1.14 1.45 -6.41
CA ASP A 144 -2.17 2.14 -5.62
C ASP A 144 -3.48 2.40 -6.38
N ASN A 145 -3.92 1.38 -7.10
CA ASN A 145 -5.11 1.39 -7.93
C ASN A 145 -6.07 0.27 -7.49
N ASP A 146 -7.32 0.35 -7.89
CA ASP A 146 -8.35 -0.66 -7.65
C ASP A 146 -8.74 -1.45 -8.93
N LEU A 147 -7.92 -1.38 -9.95
CA LEU A 147 -8.13 -1.98 -11.27
C LEU A 147 -8.08 -3.51 -11.21
N ARG A 148 -9.22 -4.16 -10.99
CA ARG A 148 -9.34 -5.63 -10.87
C ARG A 148 -9.60 -6.24 -12.25
N LEU A 149 -8.55 -6.40 -13.06
CA LEU A 149 -8.63 -7.02 -14.39
C LEU A 149 -7.72 -8.25 -14.46
N PRO A 150 -8.20 -9.37 -15.04
CA PRO A 150 -7.34 -10.52 -15.30
C PRO A 150 -6.11 -10.12 -16.11
N GLY A 151 -4.95 -10.58 -15.71
CA GLY A 151 -3.69 -10.25 -16.37
C GLY A 151 -3.03 -8.95 -15.91
N VAL A 152 -3.67 -8.14 -15.06
CA VAL A 152 -3.03 -7.00 -14.38
C VAL A 152 -2.51 -7.42 -13.02
N THR A 153 -1.34 -6.95 -12.63
CA THR A 153 -0.83 -7.03 -11.25
C THR A 153 -0.99 -5.67 -10.60
N ILE A 154 -1.54 -5.63 -9.41
CA ILE A 154 -1.63 -4.43 -8.59
C ILE A 154 -0.57 -4.51 -7.49
N ILE A 155 0.21 -3.47 -7.37
CA ILE A 155 1.12 -3.23 -6.25
C ILE A 155 0.44 -2.25 -5.31
N ASP A 156 0.46 -2.49 -4.02
CA ASP A 156 0.03 -1.53 -3.01
C ASP A 156 1.01 -1.49 -1.82
N GLN A 157 0.83 -0.51 -0.95
CA GLN A 157 1.67 -0.29 0.22
C GLN A 157 1.11 -0.95 1.49
N ASP A 158 0.12 -1.84 1.39
CA ASP A 158 -0.69 -2.30 2.52
C ASP A 158 -1.24 -1.12 3.35
N ASP A 159 -2.09 -0.33 2.73
CA ASP A 159 -2.69 0.88 3.33
C ASP A 159 -3.41 0.62 4.64
N TYR A 160 -3.95 -0.59 4.82
CA TYR A 160 -4.57 -1.00 6.08
C TYR A 160 -3.55 -1.07 7.21
N SER A 161 -2.42 -1.72 6.96
CA SER A 161 -1.32 -1.79 7.94
C SER A 161 -0.64 -0.45 8.15
N LEU A 162 -0.46 0.36 7.10
CA LEU A 162 0.05 1.74 7.21
C LEU A 162 -0.79 2.57 8.17
N ALA A 163 -2.11 2.64 7.91
CA ALA A 163 -3.02 3.41 8.74
C ALA A 163 -3.06 2.88 10.19
N TRP A 164 -3.12 1.55 10.35
CA TRP A 164 -3.14 0.94 11.67
C TRP A 164 -1.87 1.20 12.47
N LYS A 165 -0.68 1.04 11.87
CA LYS A 165 0.61 1.27 12.55
C LYS A 165 0.73 2.71 13.05
N SER A 166 0.37 3.68 12.23
CA SER A 166 0.43 5.11 12.59
C SER A 166 -0.61 5.48 13.65
N LEU A 167 -1.89 5.10 13.46
CA LEU A 167 -2.96 5.39 14.41
C LEU A 167 -2.79 4.66 15.74
N LYS A 168 -2.30 3.42 15.74
CA LYS A 168 -1.98 2.69 16.98
C LYS A 168 -0.91 3.43 17.77
N THR A 169 0.14 3.92 17.11
CA THR A 169 1.20 4.71 17.75
C THR A 169 0.64 6.00 18.34
N LEU A 170 -0.21 6.72 17.61
CA LEU A 170 -0.93 7.88 18.12
C LEU A 170 -1.72 7.55 19.39
N ALA A 171 -2.47 6.45 19.38
CA ALA A 171 -3.27 6.05 20.54
C ALA A 171 -2.42 5.67 21.74
N GLU A 172 -1.29 4.98 21.53
CA GLU A 172 -0.34 4.62 22.58
C GLU A 172 0.27 5.87 23.23
N ASP A 173 0.70 6.84 22.43
CA ASP A 173 1.30 8.09 22.89
C ASP A 173 0.27 8.99 23.62
N LEU A 174 -1.00 8.89 23.29
CA LEU A 174 -2.12 9.58 23.97
C LEU A 174 -2.75 8.79 25.12
N ASN A 175 -2.19 7.63 25.49
CA ASN A 175 -2.77 6.74 26.51
C ASN A 175 -4.25 6.40 26.22
N GLY A 176 -4.61 6.28 24.94
CA GLY A 176 -5.93 5.88 24.47
C GLY A 176 -7.03 6.92 24.61
N GLN A 177 -6.73 8.19 24.88
CA GLN A 177 -7.72 9.26 25.03
C GLN A 177 -7.23 10.61 24.52
N GLY A 178 -8.13 11.46 24.06
CA GLY A 178 -7.81 12.81 23.61
C GLY A 178 -8.60 13.25 22.37
N ASN A 179 -8.43 14.49 21.99
CA ASN A 179 -9.02 15.08 20.80
C ASN A 179 -7.99 15.09 19.65
N ILE A 180 -8.38 14.60 18.51
CA ILE A 180 -7.53 14.59 17.32
C ILE A 180 -8.24 15.22 16.12
N ALA A 181 -7.45 15.79 15.22
CA ALA A 181 -7.92 16.12 13.88
C ALA A 181 -7.40 15.10 12.87
N VAL A 182 -8.19 14.85 11.83
CA VAL A 182 -7.83 13.96 10.72
C VAL A 182 -7.72 14.78 9.45
N VAL A 183 -6.59 14.68 8.78
CA VAL A 183 -6.40 15.24 7.43
C VAL A 183 -6.51 14.09 6.43
N TRP A 184 -7.57 14.10 5.62
CA TRP A 184 -7.92 13.05 4.69
C TRP A 184 -8.73 13.59 3.52
N VAL A 185 -8.61 12.97 2.36
CA VAL A 185 -9.39 13.30 1.16
C VAL A 185 -9.85 12.02 0.47
N GLY A 186 -11.09 12.00 0.01
CA GLY A 186 -11.65 10.86 -0.73
C GLY A 186 -11.26 10.83 -2.21
N GLY A 187 -11.61 9.72 -2.87
CA GLY A 187 -11.48 9.58 -4.32
C GLY A 187 -10.18 8.96 -4.82
N PHE A 188 -9.30 8.53 -3.93
CA PHE A 188 -8.08 7.77 -4.23
C PHE A 188 -8.14 6.41 -3.54
N ALA A 189 -7.83 5.34 -4.25
CA ALA A 189 -7.90 3.99 -3.70
C ALA A 189 -7.14 3.82 -2.36
N PRO A 190 -5.90 4.31 -2.19
CA PRO A 190 -5.21 4.24 -0.90
C PRO A 190 -5.93 5.02 0.20
N MET A 191 -6.48 6.20 -0.10
CA MET A 191 -7.21 7.01 0.90
C MET A 191 -8.48 6.31 1.39
N GLU A 192 -9.21 5.64 0.51
CA GLU A 192 -10.41 4.87 0.90
C GLU A 192 -10.03 3.67 1.78
N ARG A 193 -8.94 2.95 1.46
CA ARG A 193 -8.43 1.85 2.30
C ARG A 193 -7.98 2.35 3.68
N ARG A 194 -7.26 3.48 3.74
CA ARG A 194 -6.84 4.13 4.99
C ARG A 194 -8.05 4.54 5.83
N ASN A 195 -9.11 5.05 5.19
CA ASN A 195 -10.34 5.47 5.88
C ASN A 195 -11.06 4.30 6.58
N VAL A 196 -11.07 3.11 6.00
CA VAL A 196 -11.64 1.91 6.66
C VAL A 196 -10.99 1.69 8.03
N ILE A 197 -9.68 1.90 8.13
CA ILE A 197 -8.94 1.73 9.38
C ILE A 197 -9.19 2.92 10.32
N ILE A 198 -9.32 4.14 9.83
CA ILE A 198 -9.69 5.30 10.67
C ILE A 198 -11.03 5.04 11.36
N ASP A 199 -12.02 4.52 10.63
CA ASP A 199 -13.34 4.20 11.20
C ASP A 199 -13.28 3.04 12.21
N ALA A 200 -12.44 2.03 11.96
CA ALA A 200 -12.23 0.92 12.88
C ALA A 200 -11.46 1.35 14.15
N PHE A 201 -10.56 2.31 14.01
CA PHE A 201 -9.74 2.86 15.08
C PHE A 201 -10.59 3.44 16.22
N TYR A 202 -11.61 4.22 15.93
CA TYR A 202 -12.51 4.81 16.95
C TYR A 202 -13.32 3.76 17.70
N LYS A 203 -13.61 2.61 17.09
CA LYS A 203 -14.27 1.49 17.79
C LYS A 203 -13.33 0.86 18.81
N ARG A 204 -12.03 0.81 18.53
CA ARG A 204 -11.00 0.26 19.42
C ARG A 204 -10.57 1.23 20.50
N TYR A 205 -10.57 2.55 20.21
CA TYR A 205 -10.16 3.62 21.10
C TYR A 205 -11.27 4.66 21.26
N PRO A 206 -12.38 4.33 21.96
CA PRO A 206 -13.58 5.17 21.99
C PRO A 206 -13.40 6.49 22.76
N ASN A 207 -12.32 6.63 23.54
CA ASN A 207 -12.00 7.87 24.26
C ASN A 207 -11.12 8.82 23.44
N ILE A 208 -10.66 8.42 22.25
CA ILE A 208 -10.06 9.33 21.27
C ILE A 208 -11.21 9.89 20.43
N LYS A 209 -11.31 11.21 20.37
CA LYS A 209 -12.39 11.93 19.68
C LYS A 209 -11.86 12.65 18.44
N GLU A 210 -12.45 12.39 17.30
CA GLU A 210 -12.24 13.20 16.11
C GLU A 210 -13.02 14.51 16.24
N VAL A 211 -12.31 15.62 16.35
CA VAL A 211 -12.91 16.95 16.51
C VAL A 211 -12.95 17.76 15.22
N ALA A 212 -12.21 17.31 14.21
CA ALA A 212 -12.20 17.88 12.87
C ALA A 212 -11.70 16.86 11.84
N ARG A 213 -12.28 16.90 10.63
CA ARG A 213 -11.79 16.19 9.44
C ARG A 213 -11.80 17.15 8.26
N PHE A 214 -10.69 17.22 7.54
CA PHE A 214 -10.51 18.04 6.34
C PHE A 214 -9.36 17.51 5.49
N GLY A 215 -9.16 18.07 4.31
CA GLY A 215 -8.05 17.76 3.41
C GLY A 215 -8.42 18.08 1.96
N THR A 216 -7.42 18.47 1.19
CA THR A 216 -7.58 18.80 -0.24
C THR A 216 -6.35 18.30 -0.99
N ALA A 217 -6.55 17.46 -2.01
CA ALA A 217 -5.48 17.07 -2.91
C ALA A 217 -5.41 18.06 -4.08
N SER A 218 -4.36 18.88 -4.11
CA SER A 218 -4.07 19.85 -5.14
C SER A 218 -2.56 19.91 -5.40
N ASN A 219 -2.14 20.65 -6.39
CA ASN A 219 -0.70 20.93 -6.63
C ASN A 219 -0.04 21.71 -5.48
N ASN A 220 -0.84 22.26 -4.55
CA ASN A 220 -0.39 23.02 -3.39
C ASN A 220 -0.86 22.38 -2.07
N THR A 221 -1.03 21.05 -2.03
CA THR A 221 -1.55 20.30 -0.88
C THR A 221 -0.94 20.72 0.48
N PRO A 222 0.39 20.88 0.63
CA PRO A 222 0.96 21.33 1.90
C PRO A 222 0.48 22.71 2.33
N LEU A 223 0.40 23.68 1.40
CA LEU A 223 -0.05 25.04 1.70
C LEU A 223 -1.54 25.07 2.04
N ASP A 224 -2.37 24.32 1.30
CA ASP A 224 -3.79 24.18 1.58
C ASP A 224 -4.01 23.59 2.98
N THR A 225 -3.25 22.55 3.34
CA THR A 225 -3.32 21.92 4.66
C THR A 225 -2.81 22.87 5.74
N GLN A 226 -1.72 23.61 5.51
CA GLN A 226 -1.24 24.61 6.44
C GLN A 226 -2.35 25.61 6.77
N THR A 227 -3.00 26.17 5.77
CA THR A 227 -4.11 27.12 5.94
C THR A 227 -5.28 26.53 6.73
N GLN A 228 -5.64 25.28 6.44
CA GLN A 228 -6.70 24.57 7.14
C GLN A 228 -6.34 24.30 8.62
N VAL A 229 -5.10 23.94 8.91
CA VAL A 229 -4.61 23.73 10.29
C VAL A 229 -4.53 25.07 11.04
N GLU A 230 -4.08 26.16 10.41
CA GLU A 230 -4.11 27.49 11.04
C GLU A 230 -5.55 27.91 11.44
N ALA A 231 -6.53 27.60 10.61
CA ALA A 231 -7.93 27.81 10.95
C ALA A 231 -8.41 26.92 12.11
N LEU A 232 -7.95 25.65 12.13
CA LEU A 232 -8.23 24.71 13.21
C LEU A 232 -7.68 25.22 14.54
N LEU A 233 -6.43 25.75 14.57
CA LEU A 233 -5.77 26.24 15.78
C LEU A 233 -6.51 27.45 16.38
N LYS A 234 -7.15 28.29 15.55
CA LYS A 234 -8.00 29.39 16.03
C LYS A 234 -9.24 28.85 16.76
N LYS A 235 -9.76 27.69 16.35
CA LYS A 235 -10.90 27.03 16.98
C LYS A 235 -10.50 26.31 18.27
N TYR A 236 -9.26 25.82 18.36
CA TYR A 236 -8.70 25.08 19.49
C TYR A 236 -7.45 25.80 20.03
N PRO A 237 -7.60 27.02 20.60
CA PRO A 237 -6.46 27.87 20.92
C PRO A 237 -5.68 27.46 22.17
N LYS A 238 -6.33 26.71 23.07
CA LYS A 238 -5.72 26.36 24.35
C LYS A 238 -4.91 25.09 24.22
N GLU A 239 -3.80 25.01 24.95
CA GLU A 239 -3.07 23.77 25.16
C GLU A 239 -3.99 22.70 25.75
N GLY A 240 -3.95 21.49 25.21
CA GLY A 240 -4.82 20.39 25.62
C GLY A 240 -6.21 20.33 24.96
N ASP A 241 -6.62 21.35 24.18
CA ASP A 241 -7.86 21.26 23.40
C ASP A 241 -7.76 20.29 22.21
N LEU A 242 -6.55 20.15 21.65
CA LEU A 242 -6.18 19.26 20.55
C LEU A 242 -4.83 18.62 20.86
N GLN A 243 -4.75 17.30 20.90
CA GLN A 243 -3.53 16.58 21.24
C GLN A 243 -2.73 16.10 20.02
N ALA A 244 -3.42 15.74 18.93
CA ALA A 244 -2.76 15.25 17.75
C ALA A 244 -3.49 15.57 16.44
N ILE A 245 -2.71 15.52 15.36
CA ILE A 245 -3.21 15.51 13.99
C ILE A 245 -2.76 14.20 13.35
N PHE A 246 -3.71 13.42 12.83
CA PHE A 246 -3.43 12.30 11.95
C PHE A 246 -3.52 12.77 10.50
N ALA A 247 -2.42 12.69 9.77
CA ALA A 247 -2.32 13.04 8.37
C ALA A 247 -2.23 11.76 7.53
N SER A 248 -3.27 11.46 6.77
CA SER A 248 -3.34 10.24 5.97
C SER A 248 -2.43 10.22 4.74
N TRP A 249 -1.58 11.24 4.57
CA TRP A 249 -0.61 11.43 3.51
C TRP A 249 0.51 12.37 3.98
N ASP A 250 1.75 12.18 3.53
CA ASP A 250 2.91 12.98 3.92
C ASP A 250 2.78 14.46 3.55
N GLU A 251 2.20 14.78 2.38
CA GLU A 251 1.96 16.17 1.98
C GLU A 251 1.01 16.90 2.94
N PHE A 252 0.05 16.20 3.54
CA PHE A 252 -0.78 16.74 4.62
C PHE A 252 0.04 16.97 5.88
N ALA A 253 0.92 16.03 6.22
CA ALA A 253 1.76 16.15 7.40
C ALA A 253 2.71 17.34 7.29
N LYS A 254 3.31 17.59 6.12
CA LYS A 254 4.17 18.77 5.87
C LYS A 254 3.43 20.07 6.16
N GLY A 255 2.20 20.20 5.67
CA GLY A 255 1.37 21.39 5.93
C GLY A 255 1.01 21.53 7.40
N ALA A 256 0.62 20.43 8.06
CA ALA A 256 0.29 20.44 9.48
C ALA A 256 1.51 20.83 10.35
N VAL A 257 2.67 20.24 10.10
CA VAL A 257 3.92 20.56 10.79
C VAL A 257 4.25 22.05 10.65
N LYS A 258 4.15 22.58 9.44
CA LYS A 258 4.45 24.00 9.16
C LYS A 258 3.53 24.93 9.95
N ALA A 259 2.23 24.65 9.98
CA ALA A 259 1.26 25.45 10.74
C ALA A 259 1.54 25.42 12.25
N LEU A 260 1.86 24.23 12.79
CA LEU A 260 2.17 24.04 14.21
C LEU A 260 3.47 24.75 14.61
N GLU A 261 4.52 24.64 13.78
CA GLU A 261 5.80 25.35 13.99
C GLU A 261 5.59 26.88 14.03
N GLN A 262 4.82 27.44 13.09
CA GLN A 262 4.53 28.87 13.03
C GLN A 262 3.69 29.36 14.20
N ALA A 263 2.77 28.54 14.70
CA ALA A 263 1.93 28.86 15.84
C ALA A 263 2.59 28.57 17.20
N GLY A 264 3.79 27.99 17.21
CA GLY A 264 4.49 27.61 18.44
C GLY A 264 3.80 26.47 19.22
N ARG A 265 2.90 25.68 18.57
CA ARG A 265 2.09 24.61 19.17
C ARG A 265 2.88 23.29 19.22
N THR A 266 3.85 23.21 20.12
CA THR A 266 4.70 22.02 20.33
C THR A 266 4.00 20.92 21.13
N ASP A 267 2.86 21.24 21.75
CA ASP A 267 1.98 20.32 22.48
C ASP A 267 1.23 19.35 21.55
N ILE A 268 0.93 19.76 20.31
CA ILE A 268 0.20 18.96 19.33
C ILE A 268 1.19 18.10 18.52
N LYS A 269 0.94 16.78 18.47
CA LYS A 269 1.79 15.84 17.73
C LYS A 269 1.19 15.49 16.37
N VAL A 270 2.05 15.23 15.38
CA VAL A 270 1.65 14.80 14.05
C VAL A 270 2.02 13.35 13.84
N TYR A 271 1.07 12.56 13.37
CA TYR A 271 1.22 11.17 12.96
C TYR A 271 0.76 11.04 11.53
N SER A 272 1.49 10.31 10.70
CA SER A 272 1.20 10.29 9.27
C SER A 272 1.39 8.94 8.61
N ILE A 273 1.14 8.94 7.32
CA ILE A 273 1.45 7.87 6.38
C ILE A 273 2.35 8.45 5.30
N ASP A 274 3.17 7.58 4.72
CA ASP A 274 4.19 7.87 3.73
C ASP A 274 5.43 8.58 4.30
N LEU A 275 6.53 8.53 3.55
CA LEU A 275 7.80 9.15 3.93
C LEU A 275 8.64 9.40 2.68
N SER A 276 9.31 10.55 2.66
CA SER A 276 10.28 10.94 1.66
C SER A 276 11.55 11.53 2.30
N ASN A 277 12.54 11.86 1.50
CA ASN A 277 13.73 12.55 2.00
C ASN A 277 13.40 13.89 2.67
N GLU A 278 12.43 14.64 2.13
CA GLU A 278 11.99 15.91 2.69
C GLU A 278 11.31 15.70 4.04
N ASP A 279 10.44 14.71 4.15
CA ASP A 279 9.72 14.39 5.38
C ASP A 279 10.68 13.95 6.48
N LEU A 280 11.65 13.11 6.12
CA LEU A 280 12.66 12.63 7.04
C LEU A 280 13.46 13.80 7.65
N GLN A 281 13.84 14.79 6.82
CA GLN A 281 14.49 16.02 7.28
C GLN A 281 13.58 16.85 8.20
N LEU A 282 12.27 16.95 7.87
CA LEU A 282 11.32 17.64 8.73
C LEU A 282 11.12 16.92 10.07
N MET A 283 11.04 15.60 10.07
CA MET A 283 10.93 14.81 11.29
C MET A 283 12.18 14.94 12.19
N GLN A 284 13.38 15.00 11.61
CA GLN A 284 14.64 15.05 12.34
C GLN A 284 14.95 16.42 12.97
N LYS A 285 14.21 17.50 12.62
CA LYS A 285 14.35 18.79 13.31
C LYS A 285 14.09 18.61 14.80
N GLU A 286 14.89 19.24 15.66
CA GLU A 286 14.86 19.10 17.11
C GLU A 286 13.43 19.27 17.69
N ASN A 287 12.74 20.34 17.33
CA ASN A 287 11.42 20.69 17.84
C ASN A 287 10.27 20.30 16.89
N SER A 288 10.50 19.42 15.90
CA SER A 288 9.45 19.01 14.99
C SER A 288 8.31 18.33 15.74
N PRO A 289 7.07 18.73 15.51
CA PRO A 289 5.89 18.07 16.06
C PRO A 289 5.60 16.70 15.41
N TRP A 290 6.28 16.34 14.33
CA TRP A 290 6.08 15.09 13.60
C TRP A 290 6.67 13.91 14.39
N SER A 291 5.80 13.16 15.08
CA SER A 291 6.20 12.13 16.05
C SER A 291 6.46 10.77 15.41
N ALA A 292 5.64 10.39 14.43
CA ALA A 292 5.79 9.11 13.73
C ALA A 292 5.10 9.13 12.37
N THR A 293 5.58 8.26 11.48
CA THR A 293 4.91 7.92 10.23
C THR A 293 5.00 6.41 9.98
N ALA A 294 4.04 5.86 9.25
CA ALA A 294 4.13 4.52 8.70
C ALA A 294 4.35 4.62 7.19
N ALA A 295 5.34 3.92 6.66
CA ALA A 295 5.75 4.11 5.27
C ALA A 295 6.37 2.87 4.63
N THR A 296 6.41 2.87 3.31
CA THR A 296 7.27 2.05 2.46
C THR A 296 8.29 2.96 1.77
N ASP A 297 9.38 2.39 1.27
CA ASP A 297 10.36 3.15 0.47
C ASP A 297 9.78 3.44 -0.93
N PRO A 298 9.51 4.71 -1.30
CA PRO A 298 8.93 5.05 -2.60
C PRO A 298 9.81 4.61 -3.78
N ALA A 299 11.13 4.66 -3.64
CA ALA A 299 12.02 4.18 -4.69
C ALA A 299 11.93 2.65 -4.85
N GLU A 300 11.77 1.92 -3.75
CA GLU A 300 11.57 0.45 -3.82
C GLU A 300 10.21 0.09 -4.40
N VAL A 301 9.14 0.83 -4.10
CA VAL A 301 7.83 0.68 -4.77
C VAL A 301 8.01 0.72 -6.29
N GLY A 302 8.67 1.75 -6.82
CA GLY A 302 8.94 1.90 -8.25
C GLY A 302 9.74 0.74 -8.83
N LYS A 303 10.79 0.30 -8.14
CA LYS A 303 11.61 -0.84 -8.56
C LYS A 303 10.81 -2.15 -8.60
N VAL A 304 10.01 -2.42 -7.57
CA VAL A 304 9.16 -3.61 -7.48
C VAL A 304 8.16 -3.64 -8.62
N GLN A 305 7.54 -2.52 -8.92
CA GLN A 305 6.58 -2.41 -10.02
C GLN A 305 7.23 -2.75 -11.37
N VAL A 306 8.44 -2.23 -11.63
CA VAL A 306 9.22 -2.54 -12.83
C VAL A 306 9.57 -4.04 -12.88
N ARG A 307 10.02 -4.63 -11.77
CA ARG A 307 10.37 -6.06 -11.72
C ARG A 307 9.18 -6.94 -12.08
N PHE A 308 7.97 -6.64 -11.57
CA PHE A 308 6.76 -7.37 -11.93
C PHE A 308 6.38 -7.17 -13.40
N LEU A 309 6.54 -5.97 -13.96
CA LEU A 309 6.32 -5.73 -15.38
C LEU A 309 7.26 -6.59 -16.24
N TYR A 310 8.54 -6.64 -15.90
CA TYR A 310 9.52 -7.45 -16.62
C TYR A 310 9.26 -8.96 -16.49
N LYS A 311 8.75 -9.43 -15.32
CA LYS A 311 8.27 -10.81 -15.18
C LYS A 311 7.13 -11.10 -16.17
N LYS A 312 6.15 -10.21 -16.29
CA LYS A 312 5.06 -10.36 -17.25
C LYS A 312 5.56 -10.41 -18.70
N ILE A 313 6.46 -9.51 -19.08
CA ILE A 313 7.08 -9.51 -20.42
C ILE A 313 7.85 -10.81 -20.68
N ALA A 314 8.49 -11.35 -19.65
CA ALA A 314 9.20 -12.63 -19.71
C ALA A 314 8.26 -13.85 -19.78
N GLY A 315 6.95 -13.68 -19.57
CA GLY A 315 5.99 -14.77 -19.54
C GLY A 315 5.91 -15.49 -18.19
N GLU A 316 6.49 -14.92 -17.13
CA GLU A 316 6.39 -15.46 -15.77
C GLU A 316 5.03 -15.16 -15.14
N GLN A 317 4.59 -16.06 -14.27
CA GLN A 317 3.40 -15.82 -13.44
C GLN A 317 3.67 -14.72 -12.42
N THR A 318 2.71 -13.83 -12.25
CA THR A 318 2.73 -12.76 -11.26
C THR A 318 1.44 -12.81 -10.44
N PRO A 319 1.46 -12.38 -9.17
CA PRO A 319 0.23 -12.34 -8.38
C PRO A 319 -0.73 -11.26 -8.93
N ASP A 320 -2.02 -11.41 -8.64
CA ASP A 320 -3.00 -10.35 -8.95
C ASP A 320 -2.76 -9.11 -8.09
N ILE A 321 -2.35 -9.31 -6.83
CA ILE A 321 -2.02 -8.25 -5.88
C ILE A 321 -0.71 -8.60 -5.18
N TYR A 322 0.14 -7.61 -5.03
CA TYR A 322 1.36 -7.67 -4.23
C TYR A 322 1.43 -6.45 -3.32
N SER A 323 1.34 -6.69 -2.01
CA SER A 323 1.43 -5.63 -0.99
C SER A 323 2.86 -5.55 -0.45
N LEU A 324 3.45 -4.36 -0.48
CA LEU A 324 4.74 -4.13 0.17
C LEU A 324 4.54 -4.06 1.68
N GLU A 325 5.50 -4.58 2.44
CA GLU A 325 5.46 -4.47 3.89
C GLU A 325 5.77 -3.03 4.34
N PRO A 326 4.88 -2.40 5.12
CA PRO A 326 5.10 -1.06 5.64
C PRO A 326 5.89 -1.08 6.95
N TYR A 327 6.67 -0.04 7.19
CA TYR A 327 7.47 0.15 8.38
C TYR A 327 7.02 1.36 9.19
N LEU A 328 7.04 1.24 10.52
CA LEU A 328 6.81 2.35 11.42
C LEU A 328 8.12 3.10 11.65
N VAL A 329 8.15 4.38 11.37
CA VAL A 329 9.28 5.29 11.59
C VAL A 329 8.89 6.27 12.69
N LYS A 330 9.53 6.16 13.85
CA LYS A 330 9.33 7.07 14.99
C LYS A 330 10.48 8.09 15.02
N LYS A 331 10.17 9.37 15.24
CA LYS A 331 11.18 10.43 15.37
C LYS A 331 12.28 10.07 16.38
N ASN A 332 11.89 9.52 17.52
CA ASN A 332 12.84 9.18 18.60
C ASN A 332 13.74 7.96 18.29
N SER A 333 13.46 7.20 17.23
CA SER A 333 14.31 6.11 16.75
C SER A 333 15.27 6.55 15.63
N LEU A 334 15.14 7.78 15.15
CA LEU A 334 16.04 8.35 14.15
C LEU A 334 17.30 8.90 14.80
N PRO A 335 18.46 8.85 14.12
CA PRO A 335 19.68 9.50 14.60
C PRO A 335 19.51 11.04 14.62
N LYS A 336 20.35 11.73 15.38
CA LYS A 336 20.33 13.20 15.42
C LYS A 336 20.87 13.82 14.13
N GLU A 337 21.79 13.14 13.47
CA GLU A 337 22.34 13.54 12.19
C GLU A 337 21.28 13.34 11.10
N ASN A 338 21.17 14.30 10.18
CA ASN A 338 20.29 14.17 9.04
C ASN A 338 20.72 12.97 8.18
N ILE A 339 19.76 12.07 7.94
CA ILE A 339 19.95 10.92 7.07
C ILE A 339 19.00 11.00 5.87
N THR A 340 19.29 10.21 4.85
CA THR A 340 18.45 10.07 3.65
C THR A 340 17.74 8.72 3.66
N MET A 341 16.73 8.56 2.80
CA MET A 341 15.91 7.35 2.73
C MET A 341 16.72 6.07 2.45
N ASP A 342 17.77 6.17 1.65
CA ASP A 342 18.69 5.06 1.36
C ASP A 342 19.53 4.63 2.58
N GLN A 343 19.75 5.53 3.54
CA GLN A 343 20.44 5.24 4.79
C GLN A 343 19.51 4.65 5.85
N LEU A 344 18.21 4.77 5.69
CA LEU A 344 17.20 4.36 6.67
C LEU A 344 17.24 2.84 6.94
N SER A 345 17.69 2.05 5.98
CA SER A 345 17.93 0.59 6.13
C SER A 345 18.95 0.23 7.22
N LYS A 346 19.79 1.17 7.63
CA LYS A 346 20.73 1.00 8.76
C LYS A 346 20.03 1.13 10.13
N HIS A 347 18.85 1.74 10.15
CA HIS A 347 18.08 2.03 11.36
C HIS A 347 16.78 1.24 11.44
N ILE A 348 16.24 0.83 10.30
CA ILE A 348 15.00 0.06 10.19
C ILE A 348 15.29 -1.23 9.44
N ASN A 349 15.19 -2.36 10.13
CA ASN A 349 15.42 -3.66 9.55
C ASN A 349 14.39 -3.97 8.46
N GLY A 350 14.84 -4.38 7.29
CA GLY A 350 14.00 -4.70 6.14
C GLY A 350 13.63 -3.51 5.25
N TRP A 351 13.94 -2.28 5.65
CA TRP A 351 13.64 -1.09 4.84
C TRP A 351 14.22 -1.17 3.44
N GLY A 352 13.38 -0.98 2.42
CA GLY A 352 13.79 -0.99 1.02
C GLY A 352 14.20 -2.37 0.47
N ASP A 353 13.88 -3.46 1.18
CA ASP A 353 14.23 -4.84 0.79
C ASP A 353 13.01 -5.63 0.32
N SER A 354 12.79 -5.67 -0.99
CA SER A 354 11.69 -6.42 -1.63
C SER A 354 12.23 -7.54 -2.52
N LYS A 355 12.93 -8.48 -1.91
CA LYS A 355 13.58 -9.61 -2.62
C LYS A 355 12.63 -10.48 -3.42
N ASP A 356 11.38 -10.59 -2.99
CA ASP A 356 10.36 -11.47 -3.58
C ASP A 356 9.99 -11.09 -5.03
N ALA A 357 10.18 -9.82 -5.39
CA ALA A 357 9.95 -9.35 -6.76
C ALA A 357 11.06 -9.78 -7.76
N TYR A 358 12.21 -10.26 -7.28
CA TYR A 358 13.30 -10.67 -8.15
C TYR A 358 13.11 -12.08 -8.73
N SER A 359 13.42 -12.22 -10.02
CA SER A 359 13.76 -13.49 -10.65
C SER A 359 15.29 -13.63 -10.76
N PRO A 360 15.84 -14.86 -10.72
CA PRO A 360 17.31 -15.05 -10.77
C PRO A 360 18.00 -14.40 -11.99
N TRP A 361 17.34 -14.41 -13.16
CA TRP A 361 17.85 -13.78 -14.37
C TRP A 361 17.95 -12.25 -14.28
N MET A 362 17.15 -11.59 -13.43
CA MET A 362 17.21 -10.14 -13.27
C MET A 362 18.56 -9.69 -12.73
N LYS A 363 19.08 -10.42 -11.72
CA LYS A 363 20.43 -10.13 -11.17
C LYS A 363 21.54 -10.35 -12.20
N LYS A 364 21.36 -11.30 -13.13
CA LYS A 364 22.28 -11.52 -14.22
C LYS A 364 22.20 -10.35 -15.22
N LEU A 365 20.99 -9.94 -15.58
CA LEU A 365 20.74 -8.80 -16.48
C LEU A 365 21.37 -7.50 -15.96
N GLU A 366 21.20 -7.20 -14.66
CA GLU A 366 21.80 -6.02 -14.02
C GLU A 366 23.34 -6.03 -14.08
N LYS A 367 23.97 -7.20 -14.07
CA LYS A 367 25.43 -7.33 -14.19
C LYS A 367 25.92 -7.18 -15.63
N GLU A 368 25.15 -7.64 -16.61
CA GLU A 368 25.51 -7.56 -18.02
C GLU A 368 25.37 -6.14 -18.61
N LYS A 369 24.58 -5.28 -17.95
CA LYS A 369 24.29 -3.89 -18.38
C LYS A 369 25.13 -2.82 -17.68
N LYS A 370 25.87 -3.21 -16.63
CA LYS A 370 26.90 -2.37 -15.97
C LYS A 370 28.19 -2.41 -16.77
#